data_c7b89f20508a4762e20c40e3fab13a4b
#
_entry.id   c7b89f20508a4762e20c40e3fab13a4b
#
_cell.length_a   1.000
_cell.length_b   1.000
_cell.length_c   1.000
_cell.angle_alpha   90.00
_cell.angle_beta   90.00
_cell.angle_gamma   90.00
#
_symmetry.space_group_name_H-M   'P 1'
#
loop_
_entity.id
_entity.type
_entity.pdbx_description
1 polymer ?
#
loop_
_entity_poly.entity_id
_entity_poly.type
_entity_poly.pdbx_seq_one_letter_code
_entity_poly.pdbx_strand_id
1 'polypeptide(L)'
;IQNSGRDSVMTVNQNRPEKKTKTDNSGKNGKVWLAGAGPGDAGLLTVKAAELIERADVIVYDALISAELLSRIPRDTETIYVGKHAGNHPVPQEEINRILVREAEKGKNVLRLKGGDPFVFGRGGEELEMLVRENIPFEVVPGITSSVAVPAYGGIPVTHRDYASSFHVITGHARKDGTLNIDFDALVRLEGTLVFLMSVSSMEMILKGLLDAGMNQDMPAAVLERGTTARQRRVTA
;
A
#
# COMPACT_ATOMS: atom_id res chain seq x y z
N ILE A 1 -43.81 -27.59 42.48
CA ILE A 1 -42.68 -28.27 41.80
C ILE A 1 -41.67 -27.18 41.46
N GLN A 2 -40.54 -27.22 42.20
CA GLN A 2 -39.42 -26.28 42.13
C GLN A 2 -38.66 -26.45 40.80
N ASN A 3 -38.23 -25.36 40.20
CA ASN A 3 -37.25 -25.35 39.17
C ASN A 3 -36.14 -24.35 39.52
N SER A 4 -34.98 -24.89 39.87
CA SER A 4 -33.77 -24.13 40.19
C SER A 4 -33.03 -23.76 38.91
N GLY A 5 -33.02 -22.46 38.55
CA GLY A 5 -32.15 -21.92 37.53
C GLY A 5 -30.70 -21.87 38.02
N ARG A 6 -29.81 -22.43 37.21
CA ARG A 6 -28.35 -22.20 37.36
C ARG A 6 -27.91 -21.15 36.34
N ASP A 7 -27.59 -19.98 36.86
CA ASP A 7 -26.88 -18.96 36.08
C ASP A 7 -25.45 -19.43 35.80
N SER A 8 -25.16 -19.73 34.56
CA SER A 8 -23.81 -19.96 34.08
C SER A 8 -23.18 -18.64 33.65
N VAL A 9 -22.36 -18.06 34.52
CA VAL A 9 -21.51 -16.91 34.19
C VAL A 9 -20.42 -17.38 33.25
N MET A 10 -20.48 -16.90 31.98
CA MET A 10 -19.37 -17.04 31.04
C MET A 10 -18.21 -16.14 31.50
N THR A 11 -17.16 -16.74 32.06
CA THR A 11 -15.90 -16.06 32.32
C THR A 11 -15.16 -15.95 30.98
N VAL A 12 -15.10 -14.76 30.40
CA VAL A 12 -14.23 -14.46 29.26
C VAL A 12 -12.80 -14.44 29.76
N ASN A 13 -12.03 -15.45 29.38
CA ASN A 13 -10.64 -15.56 29.69
C ASN A 13 -9.84 -14.52 28.88
N GLN A 14 -9.48 -13.41 29.49
CA GLN A 14 -8.62 -12.38 28.94
C GLN A 14 -7.15 -12.80 29.02
N ASN A 15 -6.75 -13.82 28.26
CA ASN A 15 -5.33 -14.05 28.00
C ASN A 15 -4.86 -13.14 26.86
N ARG A 16 -4.61 -11.89 27.19
CA ARG A 16 -3.79 -10.99 26.38
C ARG A 16 -2.34 -11.47 26.52
N PRO A 17 -1.60 -11.73 25.42
CA PRO A 17 -0.19 -12.04 25.57
C PRO A 17 0.51 -10.84 26.22
N GLU A 18 1.16 -11.07 27.34
CA GLU A 18 1.97 -10.06 28.03
C GLU A 18 3.02 -9.52 27.05
N LYS A 19 3.06 -8.18 26.89
CA LYS A 19 4.16 -7.52 26.19
C LYS A 19 5.45 -7.95 26.88
N LYS A 20 6.33 -8.63 26.15
CA LYS A 20 7.69 -8.91 26.61
C LYS A 20 8.32 -7.60 27.06
N THR A 21 8.70 -7.54 28.32
CA THR A 21 9.48 -6.45 28.90
C THR A 21 10.64 -6.10 27.97
N LYS A 22 10.79 -4.79 27.70
CA LYS A 22 11.90 -4.25 26.91
C LYS A 22 13.22 -4.80 27.49
N THR A 23 13.80 -5.76 26.77
CA THR A 23 15.18 -6.15 27.05
C THR A 23 16.05 -5.00 26.60
N ASP A 24 16.87 -4.49 27.50
CA ASP A 24 17.93 -3.53 27.23
C ASP A 24 18.87 -4.11 26.16
N ASN A 25 18.71 -3.63 24.93
CA ASN A 25 19.37 -4.16 23.75
C ASN A 25 20.48 -3.18 23.30
N SER A 26 21.27 -2.72 24.27
CA SER A 26 22.45 -1.90 24.00
C SER A 26 23.47 -2.71 23.18
N GLY A 27 23.36 -2.66 21.85
CA GLY A 27 24.33 -3.23 20.93
C GLY A 27 23.82 -4.01 19.74
N LYS A 28 22.49 -4.13 19.52
CA LYS A 28 21.92 -4.71 18.30
C LYS A 28 20.98 -3.72 17.63
N ASN A 29 21.19 -3.49 16.33
CA ASN A 29 20.20 -2.79 15.50
C ASN A 29 18.84 -3.48 15.61
N GLY A 30 17.78 -2.70 15.60
CA GLY A 30 16.42 -3.20 15.44
C GLY A 30 16.21 -3.75 14.02
N LYS A 31 14.97 -4.05 13.68
CA LYS A 31 14.56 -4.59 12.37
C LYS A 31 13.58 -3.64 11.70
N VAL A 32 13.67 -3.49 10.37
CA VAL A 32 12.69 -2.78 9.57
C VAL A 32 11.77 -3.78 8.85
N TRP A 33 10.47 -3.63 9.01
CA TRP A 33 9.46 -4.30 8.19
C TRP A 33 8.91 -3.30 7.18
N LEU A 34 9.03 -3.62 5.89
CA LEU A 34 8.44 -2.85 4.81
C LEU A 34 7.16 -3.54 4.39
N ALA A 35 6.01 -3.04 4.82
CA ALA A 35 4.73 -3.72 4.65
C ALA A 35 3.72 -2.92 3.83
N GLY A 36 3.00 -3.61 2.95
CA GLY A 36 1.87 -3.07 2.22
C GLY A 36 0.62 -3.00 3.09
N ALA A 37 -0.02 -1.84 3.07
CA ALA A 37 -1.27 -1.57 3.78
C ALA A 37 -2.52 -1.89 2.94
N GLY A 38 -2.34 -2.35 1.71
CA GLY A 38 -3.46 -2.54 0.79
C GLY A 38 -3.98 -1.23 0.19
N PRO A 39 -5.05 -1.30 -0.62
CA PRO A 39 -5.50 -0.20 -1.48
C PRO A 39 -6.42 0.81 -0.80
N GLY A 40 -6.82 0.59 0.46
CA GLY A 40 -7.71 1.50 1.19
C GLY A 40 -8.64 0.82 2.18
N ASP A 41 -9.33 -0.26 1.79
CA ASP A 41 -10.13 -1.09 2.69
C ASP A 41 -9.22 -1.82 3.69
N ALA A 42 -9.44 -1.57 4.98
CA ALA A 42 -8.66 -2.20 6.05
C ALA A 42 -8.89 -3.73 6.16
N GLY A 43 -9.96 -4.25 5.55
CA GLY A 43 -10.21 -5.69 5.40
C GLY A 43 -9.27 -6.38 4.41
N LEU A 44 -8.58 -5.60 3.55
CA LEU A 44 -7.59 -6.09 2.60
C LEU A 44 -6.15 -6.06 3.15
N LEU A 45 -5.97 -5.73 4.41
CA LEU A 45 -4.69 -5.85 5.08
C LEU A 45 -4.31 -7.32 5.19
N THR A 46 -3.06 -7.67 4.88
CA THR A 46 -2.61 -9.05 5.09
C THR A 46 -2.55 -9.35 6.60
N VAL A 47 -2.80 -10.61 6.97
CA VAL A 47 -2.69 -11.07 8.37
C VAL A 47 -1.34 -10.70 8.96
N LYS A 48 -0.26 -10.93 8.19
CA LYS A 48 1.09 -10.61 8.63
C LYS A 48 1.30 -9.11 8.87
N ALA A 49 0.78 -8.24 8.00
CA ALA A 49 0.88 -6.80 8.21
C ALA A 49 0.08 -6.35 9.44
N ALA A 50 -1.10 -6.95 9.70
CA ALA A 50 -1.89 -6.68 10.89
C ALA A 50 -1.13 -7.07 12.18
N GLU A 51 -0.49 -8.24 12.20
CA GLU A 51 0.34 -8.67 13.33
C GLU A 51 1.54 -7.74 13.59
N LEU A 52 2.13 -7.19 12.52
CA LEU A 52 3.27 -6.27 12.63
C LEU A 52 2.86 -4.90 13.17
N ILE A 53 1.64 -4.42 12.88
CA ILE A 53 1.10 -3.19 13.47
C ILE A 53 1.06 -3.30 15.00
N GLU A 54 0.69 -4.48 15.53
CA GLU A 54 0.63 -4.71 16.99
C GLU A 54 2.02 -4.89 17.64
N ARG A 55 3.04 -5.24 16.85
CA ARG A 55 4.38 -5.60 17.35
C ARG A 55 5.42 -4.52 17.17
N ALA A 56 5.18 -3.55 16.28
CA ALA A 56 6.12 -2.47 16.01
C ALA A 56 6.31 -1.54 17.21
N ASP A 57 7.56 -1.10 17.42
CA ASP A 57 7.87 -0.05 18.38
C ASP A 57 7.58 1.33 17.78
N VAL A 58 7.77 1.48 16.45
CA VAL A 58 7.48 2.70 15.71
C VAL A 58 6.90 2.36 14.33
N ILE A 59 5.87 3.10 13.91
CA ILE A 59 5.24 2.97 12.59
C ILE A 59 5.49 4.24 11.79
N VAL A 60 6.16 4.10 10.64
CA VAL A 60 6.42 5.18 9.67
C VAL A 60 5.42 5.04 8.52
N TYR A 61 4.58 6.05 8.29
CA TYR A 61 3.49 5.95 7.31
C TYR A 61 3.28 7.24 6.51
N ASP A 62 2.61 7.13 5.37
CA ASP A 62 2.31 8.24 4.46
C ASP A 62 0.80 8.50 4.30
N ALA A 63 0.46 9.46 3.43
CA ALA A 63 -0.91 9.93 3.21
C ALA A 63 -1.86 8.89 2.58
N LEU A 64 -1.35 7.77 2.07
CA LEU A 64 -2.17 6.73 1.44
C LEU A 64 -2.80 5.77 2.44
N ILE A 65 -2.39 5.84 3.71
CA ILE A 65 -2.94 4.99 4.75
C ILE A 65 -4.31 5.53 5.19
N SER A 66 -5.33 4.67 5.15
CA SER A 66 -6.69 5.06 5.51
C SER A 66 -6.83 5.38 7.01
N ALA A 67 -7.75 6.30 7.34
CA ALA A 67 -8.05 6.63 8.73
C ALA A 67 -8.53 5.40 9.53
N GLU A 68 -9.26 4.48 8.89
CA GLU A 68 -9.68 3.23 9.50
C GLU A 68 -8.49 2.37 9.90
N LEU A 69 -7.48 2.24 9.02
CA LEU A 69 -6.28 1.49 9.33
C LEU A 69 -5.43 2.19 10.42
N LEU A 70 -5.32 3.52 10.38
CA LEU A 70 -4.65 4.28 11.44
C LEU A 70 -5.32 4.08 12.82
N SER A 71 -6.62 3.91 12.86
CA SER A 71 -7.34 3.65 14.12
C SER A 71 -7.03 2.29 14.74
N ARG A 72 -6.45 1.36 13.98
CA ARG A 72 -6.01 0.03 14.46
C ARG A 72 -4.62 0.07 15.11
N ILE A 73 -3.87 1.17 14.94
CA ILE A 73 -2.55 1.30 15.59
C ILE A 73 -2.75 1.44 17.10
N PRO A 74 -2.04 0.64 17.94
CA PRO A 74 -2.13 0.76 19.36
C PRO A 74 -1.72 2.18 19.84
N ARG A 75 -2.42 2.73 20.82
CA ARG A 75 -2.24 4.12 21.28
C ARG A 75 -0.85 4.43 21.82
N ASP A 76 -0.15 3.42 22.31
CA ASP A 76 1.19 3.50 22.87
C ASP A 76 2.29 3.26 21.83
N THR A 77 1.95 3.01 20.57
CA THR A 77 2.90 2.86 19.47
C THR A 77 3.30 4.24 18.94
N GLU A 78 4.61 4.50 18.87
CA GLU A 78 5.12 5.73 18.26
C GLU A 78 4.79 5.76 16.77
N THR A 79 4.36 6.92 16.26
CA THR A 79 4.04 7.07 14.84
C THR A 79 4.80 8.24 14.22
N ILE A 80 5.33 8.04 13.01
CA ILE A 80 6.03 9.07 12.23
C ILE A 80 5.33 9.21 10.88
N TYR A 81 4.69 10.35 10.65
CA TYR A 81 4.06 10.68 9.38
C TYR A 81 5.09 11.28 8.41
N VAL A 82 5.20 10.69 7.22
CA VAL A 82 6.14 11.11 6.17
C VAL A 82 5.45 11.56 4.87
N GLY A 83 4.12 11.71 4.89
CA GLY A 83 3.35 12.23 3.76
C GLY A 83 3.46 13.75 3.60
N LYS A 84 2.72 14.30 2.64
CA LYS A 84 2.61 15.75 2.46
C LYS A 84 1.81 16.37 3.60
N HIS A 85 2.37 17.36 4.28
CA HIS A 85 1.60 18.26 5.14
C HIS A 85 1.01 19.40 4.31
N ALA A 86 -0.18 19.88 4.71
CA ALA A 86 -0.76 21.07 4.08
C ALA A 86 0.21 22.27 4.18
N GLY A 87 0.57 22.83 3.02
CA GLY A 87 1.49 23.97 2.93
C GLY A 87 2.99 23.65 2.93
N ASN A 88 3.40 22.37 3.09
CA ASN A 88 4.80 21.99 3.09
C ASN A 88 5.14 21.04 1.91
N HIS A 89 6.41 21.06 1.49
CA HIS A 89 6.93 20.08 0.54
C HIS A 89 6.84 18.68 1.12
N PRO A 90 6.63 17.63 0.26
CA PRO A 90 6.68 16.25 0.72
C PRO A 90 8.07 15.95 1.30
N VAL A 91 8.12 15.10 2.32
CA VAL A 91 9.39 14.61 2.87
C VAL A 91 10.15 13.93 1.72
N PRO A 92 11.42 14.34 1.43
CA PRO A 92 12.21 13.69 0.39
C PRO A 92 12.40 12.21 0.69
N GLN A 93 12.46 11.36 -0.35
CA GLN A 93 12.65 9.92 -0.16
C GLN A 93 13.90 9.59 0.63
N GLU A 94 14.99 10.31 0.39
CA GLU A 94 16.23 10.12 1.13
C GLU A 94 16.07 10.37 2.64
N GLU A 95 15.26 11.35 3.03
CA GLU A 95 14.97 11.61 4.45
C GLU A 95 14.08 10.51 5.05
N ILE A 96 13.12 9.98 4.28
CA ILE A 96 12.34 8.80 4.71
C ILE A 96 13.28 7.63 4.99
N ASN A 97 14.21 7.36 4.08
CA ASN A 97 15.19 6.29 4.22
C ASN A 97 16.05 6.48 5.48
N ARG A 98 16.51 7.73 5.74
CA ARG A 98 17.27 8.07 6.95
C ARG A 98 16.46 7.88 8.24
N ILE A 99 15.16 8.20 8.21
CA ILE A 99 14.27 7.97 9.36
C ILE A 99 14.21 6.47 9.69
N LEU A 100 14.05 5.60 8.69
CA LEU A 100 13.99 4.16 8.91
C LEU A 100 15.28 3.63 9.55
N VAL A 101 16.43 4.02 9.01
CA VAL A 101 17.77 3.65 9.54
C VAL A 101 17.92 4.14 10.98
N ARG A 102 17.71 5.44 11.21
CA ARG A 102 17.87 6.07 12.52
C ARG A 102 17.03 5.42 13.62
N GLU A 103 15.78 5.06 13.32
CA GLU A 103 14.92 4.40 14.32
C GLU A 103 15.35 2.95 14.56
N ALA A 104 15.81 2.25 13.52
CA ALA A 104 16.36 0.91 13.68
C ALA A 104 17.68 0.88 14.45
N GLU A 105 18.57 1.86 14.26
CA GLU A 105 19.84 1.99 15.02
C GLU A 105 19.60 2.21 16.52
N LYS A 106 18.44 2.77 16.91
CA LYS A 106 18.02 2.86 18.31
C LYS A 106 17.56 1.52 18.90
N GLY A 107 17.67 0.43 18.15
CA GLY A 107 17.21 -0.91 18.55
C GLY A 107 15.71 -1.13 18.40
N LYS A 108 14.97 -0.22 17.74
CA LYS A 108 13.53 -0.33 17.56
C LYS A 108 13.16 -1.26 16.39
N ASN A 109 12.05 -1.97 16.54
CA ASN A 109 11.38 -2.64 15.43
C ASN A 109 10.50 -1.63 14.69
N VAL A 110 10.91 -1.26 13.49
CA VAL A 110 10.30 -0.22 12.67
C VAL A 110 9.35 -0.86 11.66
N LEU A 111 8.09 -0.46 11.64
CA LEU A 111 7.16 -0.81 10.56
C LEU A 111 7.02 0.38 9.60
N ARG A 112 7.55 0.25 8.39
CA ARG A 112 7.23 1.14 7.28
C ARG A 112 5.94 0.65 6.62
N LEU A 113 4.84 1.35 6.86
CA LEU A 113 3.52 1.02 6.31
C LEU A 113 3.27 1.85 5.05
N LYS A 114 3.08 1.19 3.90
CA LYS A 114 2.95 1.80 2.56
C LYS A 114 1.60 1.46 1.94
N GLY A 115 0.94 2.43 1.34
CA GLY A 115 -0.30 2.18 0.59
C GLY A 115 -0.08 1.17 -0.55
N GLY A 116 -1.05 0.28 -0.79
CA GLY A 116 -0.94 -0.78 -1.78
C GLY A 116 0.11 -1.83 -1.43
N ASP A 117 1.01 -2.09 -2.37
CA ASP A 117 2.17 -2.98 -2.24
C ASP A 117 3.46 -2.16 -2.23
N PRO A 118 4.47 -2.51 -1.41
CA PRO A 118 5.72 -1.73 -1.31
C PRO A 118 6.49 -1.59 -2.62
N PHE A 119 6.40 -2.56 -3.52
CA PHE A 119 7.19 -2.62 -4.76
C PHE A 119 6.43 -2.21 -6.01
N VAL A 120 5.10 -2.15 -5.97
CA VAL A 120 4.30 -1.68 -7.11
C VAL A 120 4.19 -0.16 -7.06
N PHE A 121 5.10 0.54 -7.74
CA PHE A 121 5.26 2.00 -7.74
C PHE A 121 5.37 2.64 -6.35
N GLY A 122 5.76 1.84 -5.35
CA GLY A 122 5.87 2.26 -3.96
C GLY A 122 7.28 2.72 -3.55
N ARG A 123 8.27 2.68 -4.43
CA ARG A 123 9.67 3.04 -4.16
C ARG A 123 10.33 2.21 -3.05
N GLY A 124 9.76 1.04 -2.73
CA GLY A 124 10.29 0.17 -1.67
C GLY A 124 11.72 -0.31 -1.95
N GLY A 125 12.12 -0.46 -3.22
CA GLY A 125 13.48 -0.79 -3.59
C GLY A 125 14.50 0.24 -3.09
N GLU A 126 14.21 1.54 -3.25
CA GLU A 126 15.08 2.63 -2.80
C GLU A 126 15.21 2.67 -1.25
N GLU A 127 14.13 2.31 -0.53
CA GLU A 127 14.17 2.17 0.93
C GLU A 127 15.07 1.00 1.34
N LEU A 128 14.98 -0.14 0.64
CA LEU A 128 15.82 -1.32 0.92
C LEU A 128 17.29 -1.10 0.61
N GLU A 129 17.63 -0.41 -0.48
CA GLU A 129 19.02 -0.10 -0.84
C GLU A 129 19.75 0.62 0.30
N MET A 130 19.09 1.55 0.98
CA MET A 130 19.65 2.24 2.14
C MET A 130 19.82 1.28 3.33
N LEU A 131 18.80 0.46 3.63
CA LEU A 131 18.87 -0.50 4.73
C LEU A 131 20.00 -1.51 4.54
N VAL A 132 20.20 -1.99 3.30
CA VAL A 132 21.34 -2.88 2.96
C VAL A 132 22.67 -2.18 3.20
N ARG A 133 22.81 -0.94 2.72
CA ARG A 133 24.04 -0.14 2.87
C ARG A 133 24.41 0.06 4.34
N GLU A 134 23.42 0.31 5.19
CA GLU A 134 23.62 0.55 6.62
C GLU A 134 23.57 -0.74 7.47
N ASN A 135 23.54 -1.93 6.82
CA ASN A 135 23.48 -3.23 7.49
C ASN A 135 22.29 -3.37 8.48
N ILE A 136 21.16 -2.74 8.19
CA ILE A 136 19.93 -2.86 8.97
C ILE A 136 19.16 -4.11 8.53
N PRO A 137 18.82 -5.04 9.45
CA PRO A 137 17.98 -6.19 9.12
C PRO A 137 16.59 -5.74 8.67
N PHE A 138 16.09 -6.32 7.58
CA PHE A 138 14.76 -5.99 7.09
C PHE A 138 13.99 -7.22 6.62
N GLU A 139 12.69 -7.02 6.43
CA GLU A 139 11.78 -8.00 5.84
C GLU A 139 10.71 -7.26 5.06
N VAL A 140 10.37 -7.77 3.86
CA VAL A 140 9.30 -7.23 3.03
C VAL A 140 8.05 -8.07 3.22
N VAL A 141 6.93 -7.39 3.45
CA VAL A 141 5.59 -8.00 3.54
C VAL A 141 4.74 -7.42 2.43
N PRO A 142 4.40 -8.22 1.41
CA PRO A 142 3.55 -7.77 0.31
C PRO A 142 2.21 -7.21 0.79
N GLY A 143 1.65 -6.31 0.00
CA GLY A 143 0.29 -5.82 0.17
C GLY A 143 -0.53 -6.00 -1.10
N ILE A 144 -1.85 -5.87 -1.00
CA ILE A 144 -2.70 -5.92 -2.18
C ILE A 144 -2.58 -4.61 -2.94
N THR A 145 -2.05 -4.68 -4.16
CA THR A 145 -1.91 -3.51 -5.03
C THR A 145 -3.25 -3.01 -5.53
N SER A 146 -3.40 -1.69 -5.68
CA SER A 146 -4.59 -1.06 -6.26
C SER A 146 -4.84 -1.49 -7.71
N SER A 147 -3.81 -1.89 -8.46
CA SER A 147 -3.94 -2.36 -9.83
C SER A 147 -4.79 -3.62 -9.99
N VAL A 148 -4.93 -4.41 -8.94
CA VAL A 148 -5.76 -5.62 -8.91
C VAL A 148 -7.05 -5.37 -8.11
N ALA A 149 -6.92 -4.79 -6.92
CA ALA A 149 -8.05 -4.65 -6.01
C ALA A 149 -9.10 -3.64 -6.47
N VAL A 150 -8.67 -2.51 -7.02
CA VAL A 150 -9.62 -1.45 -7.42
C VAL A 150 -10.47 -1.87 -8.61
N PRO A 151 -9.94 -2.48 -9.69
CA PRO A 151 -10.76 -3.09 -10.73
C PRO A 151 -11.72 -4.15 -10.18
N ALA A 152 -11.26 -5.05 -9.31
CA ALA A 152 -12.09 -6.09 -8.72
C ALA A 152 -13.28 -5.51 -7.94
N TYR A 153 -13.08 -4.47 -7.11
CA TYR A 153 -14.14 -3.75 -6.43
C TYR A 153 -15.06 -2.97 -7.39
N GLY A 154 -14.56 -2.63 -8.56
CA GLY A 154 -15.33 -2.06 -9.67
C GLY A 154 -16.11 -3.09 -10.48
N GLY A 155 -15.97 -4.39 -10.19
CA GLY A 155 -16.57 -5.49 -10.97
C GLY A 155 -15.89 -5.69 -12.34
N ILE A 156 -14.61 -5.30 -12.47
CA ILE A 156 -13.83 -5.40 -13.71
C ILE A 156 -12.69 -6.41 -13.50
N PRO A 157 -12.77 -7.61 -14.08
CA PRO A 157 -11.66 -8.55 -14.05
C PRO A 157 -10.52 -8.04 -14.93
N VAL A 158 -9.28 -7.99 -14.39
CA VAL A 158 -8.10 -7.57 -15.15
C VAL A 158 -7.61 -8.64 -16.13
N THR A 159 -8.04 -9.89 -15.99
CA THR A 159 -7.84 -10.98 -16.94
C THR A 159 -9.14 -11.73 -17.15
N HIS A 160 -9.37 -12.23 -18.36
CA HIS A 160 -10.54 -13.03 -18.69
C HIS A 160 -10.18 -14.02 -19.80
N ARG A 161 -10.64 -15.27 -19.69
CA ARG A 161 -10.29 -16.34 -20.65
C ARG A 161 -10.54 -15.95 -22.11
N ASP A 162 -11.64 -15.25 -22.38
CA ASP A 162 -12.08 -14.95 -23.74
C ASP A 162 -11.69 -13.53 -24.22
N TYR A 163 -11.21 -12.65 -23.31
CA TYR A 163 -10.98 -11.24 -23.63
C TYR A 163 -9.56 -10.76 -23.40
N ALA A 164 -8.90 -11.21 -22.31
CA ALA A 164 -7.59 -10.72 -21.95
C ALA A 164 -6.77 -11.79 -21.22
N SER A 165 -5.77 -12.33 -21.90
CA SER A 165 -4.84 -13.33 -21.34
C SER A 165 -3.72 -12.71 -20.49
N SER A 166 -3.58 -11.38 -20.55
CA SER A 166 -2.57 -10.62 -19.81
C SER A 166 -3.12 -9.30 -19.31
N PHE A 167 -2.46 -8.70 -18.33
CA PHE A 167 -2.70 -7.31 -17.96
C PHE A 167 -1.38 -6.60 -17.67
N HIS A 168 -1.32 -5.31 -17.96
CA HIS A 168 -0.12 -4.49 -17.89
C HIS A 168 -0.36 -3.33 -16.94
N VAL A 169 0.49 -3.19 -15.94
CA VAL A 169 0.39 -2.13 -14.94
C VAL A 169 1.40 -1.06 -15.25
N ILE A 170 0.91 0.14 -15.57
CA ILE A 170 1.70 1.26 -16.07
C ILE A 170 1.53 2.46 -15.15
N THR A 171 2.61 3.19 -14.87
CA THR A 171 2.49 4.49 -14.21
C THR A 171 2.14 5.57 -15.23
N GLY A 172 1.06 6.30 -14.98
CA GLY A 172 0.71 7.50 -15.74
C GLY A 172 1.40 8.76 -15.19
N HIS A 173 2.32 8.62 -14.23
CA HIS A 173 3.03 9.77 -13.68
C HIS A 173 4.01 10.35 -14.71
N ALA A 174 3.78 11.60 -15.13
CA ALA A 174 4.65 12.29 -16.07
C ALA A 174 6.03 12.60 -15.43
N ARG A 175 7.07 12.60 -16.27
CA ARG A 175 8.41 13.07 -15.89
C ARG A 175 8.40 14.57 -15.58
N LYS A 176 9.49 15.07 -15.01
CA LYS A 176 9.64 16.51 -14.67
C LYS A 176 9.52 17.43 -15.89
N ASP A 177 9.85 16.93 -17.08
CA ASP A 177 9.71 17.64 -18.37
C ASP A 177 8.29 17.55 -18.95
N GLY A 178 7.34 16.91 -18.26
CA GLY A 178 5.97 16.73 -18.67
C GLY A 178 5.73 15.56 -19.64
N THR A 179 6.76 14.80 -20.00
CA THR A 179 6.63 13.65 -20.91
C THR A 179 6.25 12.37 -20.17
N LEU A 180 5.59 11.44 -20.88
CA LEU A 180 5.34 10.09 -20.43
C LEU A 180 6.41 9.13 -20.99
N ASN A 181 6.93 8.26 -20.13
CA ASN A 181 7.84 7.20 -20.56
C ASN A 181 7.06 5.93 -20.88
N ILE A 182 6.24 5.99 -21.93
CA ILE A 182 5.33 4.92 -22.34
C ILE A 182 5.51 4.66 -23.83
N ASP A 183 5.74 3.38 -24.17
CA ASP A 183 5.68 2.91 -25.57
C ASP A 183 4.25 2.50 -25.88
N PHE A 184 3.46 3.43 -26.43
CA PHE A 184 2.06 3.20 -26.75
C PHE A 184 1.86 2.18 -27.84
N ASP A 185 2.75 2.15 -28.86
CA ASP A 185 2.69 1.17 -29.95
C ASP A 185 2.87 -0.26 -29.41
N ALA A 186 3.80 -0.45 -28.48
CA ALA A 186 3.98 -1.75 -27.84
C ALA A 186 2.74 -2.15 -27.01
N LEU A 187 2.17 -1.22 -26.24
CA LEU A 187 1.00 -1.50 -25.41
C LEU A 187 -0.22 -1.92 -26.23
N VAL A 188 -0.48 -1.23 -27.36
CA VAL A 188 -1.60 -1.56 -28.25
C VAL A 188 -1.41 -2.95 -28.85
N ARG A 189 -0.19 -3.33 -29.25
CA ARG A 189 0.10 -4.67 -29.82
C ARG A 189 -0.01 -5.82 -28.81
N LEU A 190 0.08 -5.55 -27.52
CA LEU A 190 0.02 -6.60 -26.48
C LEU A 190 -1.39 -7.17 -26.27
N GLU A 191 -2.43 -6.50 -26.75
CA GLU A 191 -3.84 -6.93 -26.66
C GLU A 191 -4.31 -7.38 -25.27
N GLY A 192 -3.66 -6.85 -24.22
CA GLY A 192 -3.99 -7.12 -22.82
C GLY A 192 -4.77 -5.99 -22.17
N THR A 193 -5.25 -6.22 -20.96
CA THR A 193 -5.85 -5.15 -20.17
C THR A 193 -4.78 -4.16 -19.71
N LEU A 194 -4.96 -2.87 -19.97
CA LEU A 194 -4.07 -1.81 -19.57
C LEU A 194 -4.58 -1.15 -18.27
N VAL A 195 -3.77 -1.14 -17.23
CA VAL A 195 -4.10 -0.53 -15.93
C VAL A 195 -3.13 0.61 -15.65
N PHE A 196 -3.60 1.84 -15.81
CA PHE A 196 -2.81 3.04 -15.55
C PHE A 196 -3.02 3.52 -14.12
N LEU A 197 -1.96 3.57 -13.32
CA LEU A 197 -1.96 4.13 -11.97
C LEU A 197 -1.40 5.56 -12.01
N MET A 198 -1.86 6.42 -11.07
CA MET A 198 -1.44 7.83 -10.95
C MET A 198 -1.63 8.64 -12.25
N SER A 199 -2.69 8.35 -13.00
CA SER A 199 -2.87 8.81 -14.39
C SER A 199 -3.82 9.98 -14.58
N VAL A 200 -4.50 10.47 -13.54
CA VAL A 200 -5.56 11.49 -13.67
C VAL A 200 -5.06 12.78 -14.34
N SER A 201 -3.89 13.27 -13.93
CA SER A 201 -3.31 14.51 -14.50
C SER A 201 -2.76 14.36 -15.91
N SER A 202 -2.52 13.14 -16.37
CA SER A 202 -1.97 12.81 -17.70
C SER A 202 -2.93 12.03 -18.59
N MET A 203 -4.19 11.94 -18.16
CA MET A 203 -5.19 11.11 -18.85
C MET A 203 -5.36 11.47 -20.33
N GLU A 204 -5.42 12.76 -20.66
CA GLU A 204 -5.53 13.21 -22.06
C GLU A 204 -4.33 12.77 -22.90
N MET A 205 -3.11 12.87 -22.38
CA MET A 205 -1.90 12.40 -23.07
C MET A 205 -1.91 10.89 -23.27
N ILE A 206 -2.38 10.13 -22.27
CA ILE A 206 -2.49 8.67 -22.37
C ILE A 206 -3.50 8.28 -23.42
N LEU A 207 -4.71 8.86 -23.38
CA LEU A 207 -5.75 8.57 -24.37
C LEU A 207 -5.30 8.93 -25.79
N LYS A 208 -4.71 10.12 -25.97
CA LYS A 208 -4.16 10.52 -27.25
C LYS A 208 -3.08 9.55 -27.74
N GLY A 209 -2.13 9.17 -26.86
CA GLY A 209 -1.05 8.25 -27.23
C GLY A 209 -1.56 6.88 -27.65
N LEU A 210 -2.57 6.34 -26.98
CA LEU A 210 -3.18 5.06 -27.34
C LEU A 210 -3.92 5.13 -28.67
N LEU A 211 -4.69 6.21 -28.92
CA LEU A 211 -5.41 6.40 -30.18
C LEU A 211 -4.45 6.62 -31.34
N ASP A 212 -3.40 7.44 -31.16
CA ASP A 212 -2.38 7.68 -32.18
C ASP A 212 -1.61 6.37 -32.53
N ALA A 213 -1.46 5.46 -31.57
CA ALA A 213 -0.88 4.12 -31.75
C ALA A 213 -1.85 3.09 -32.37
N GLY A 214 -3.07 3.50 -32.70
CA GLY A 214 -4.06 2.66 -33.39
C GLY A 214 -4.99 1.86 -32.48
N MET A 215 -5.13 2.23 -31.20
CA MET A 215 -6.16 1.63 -30.34
C MET A 215 -7.56 1.95 -30.89
N ASN A 216 -8.43 0.94 -30.86
CA ASN A 216 -9.82 1.13 -31.25
C ASN A 216 -10.48 2.21 -30.35
N GLN A 217 -11.11 3.21 -30.98
CA GLN A 217 -11.80 4.27 -30.25
C GLN A 217 -12.99 3.77 -29.41
N ASP A 218 -13.57 2.62 -29.78
CA ASP A 218 -14.66 1.97 -29.07
C ASP A 218 -14.15 0.97 -28.01
N MET A 219 -12.84 0.99 -27.68
CA MET A 219 -12.28 0.14 -26.65
C MET A 219 -12.90 0.47 -25.28
N PRO A 220 -13.53 -0.51 -24.59
CA PRO A 220 -14.13 -0.25 -23.29
C PRO A 220 -13.10 0.28 -22.27
N ALA A 221 -13.41 1.38 -21.63
CA ALA A 221 -12.56 2.01 -20.65
C ALA A 221 -13.30 2.31 -19.34
N ALA A 222 -12.57 2.35 -18.24
CA ALA A 222 -13.11 2.73 -16.94
C ALA A 222 -12.13 3.60 -16.15
N VAL A 223 -12.66 4.63 -15.50
CA VAL A 223 -11.94 5.41 -14.48
C VAL A 223 -12.50 5.04 -13.11
N LEU A 224 -11.63 4.60 -12.24
CA LEU A 224 -11.96 4.18 -10.87
C LEU A 224 -11.27 5.12 -9.88
N GLU A 225 -12.05 5.88 -9.14
CA GLU A 225 -11.56 6.84 -8.15
C GLU A 225 -11.82 6.32 -6.73
N ARG A 226 -10.86 6.54 -5.83
CA ARG A 226 -10.95 6.17 -4.39
C ARG A 226 -11.36 4.71 -4.19
N GLY A 227 -10.77 3.84 -5.00
CA GLY A 227 -11.10 2.42 -5.02
C GLY A 227 -11.00 1.77 -3.66
N THR A 228 -11.82 0.75 -3.45
CA THR A 228 -11.96 -0.04 -2.21
C THR A 228 -12.44 0.73 -0.98
N THR A 229 -12.84 1.98 -1.12
CA THR A 229 -13.39 2.79 -0.02
C THR A 229 -14.89 3.02 -0.20
N ALA A 230 -15.58 3.44 0.87
CA ALA A 230 -16.99 3.84 0.80
C ALA A 230 -17.27 5.03 -0.15
N ARG A 231 -16.21 5.69 -0.61
CA ARG A 231 -16.28 6.82 -1.56
C ARG A 231 -15.84 6.44 -2.98
N GLN A 232 -15.74 5.14 -3.27
CA GLN A 232 -15.39 4.68 -4.60
C GLN A 232 -16.36 5.20 -5.65
N ARG A 233 -15.83 5.69 -6.77
CA ARG A 233 -16.61 6.07 -7.95
C ARG A 233 -16.08 5.31 -9.16
N ARG A 234 -17.00 5.01 -10.08
CA ARG A 234 -16.69 4.39 -11.37
C ARG A 234 -17.35 5.18 -12.47
N VAL A 235 -16.58 5.51 -13.51
CA VAL A 235 -17.07 6.03 -14.79
C VAL A 235 -16.60 5.06 -15.86
N THR A 236 -17.50 4.66 -16.74
CA THR A 236 -17.21 3.75 -17.89
C THR A 236 -17.56 4.46 -19.19
N ALA A 237 -16.80 4.19 -20.22
CA ALA A 237 -17.01 4.66 -21.60
C ALA A 237 -16.85 3.48 -22.55
#